data_6bf9ec1756cdeea1912dceb5c27aab7c
#
_entry.id   6bf9ec1756cdeea1912dceb5c27aab7c
#
_cell.length_a   1.000
_cell.length_b   1.000
_cell.length_c   1.000
_cell.angle_alpha   90.00
_cell.angle_beta   90.00
_cell.angle_gamma   90.00
#
_symmetry.space_group_name_H-M   'P 1'
#
loop_
_entity.id
_entity.type
_entity.pdbx_description
1 polymer ?
#
loop_
_entity_poly.entity_id
_entity_poly.type
_entity_poly.pdbx_seq_one_letter_code
_entity_poly.pdbx_strand_id
1 'polypeptide(L)'
;MNTVQPGSLRRSLTLGFLLLLSALVISSLLLPDLRQRLLTQLTELVATKGATPPQSADKHDHGEATHNEPAGPIDTVDLSASAMKNLGLDSQTLLTIGRTTFFRSVTIPAVVVERPGRTRLHISAPLTGVVTQIHVLPGEAVVPGTVLFEIRLTHEELVTAQTQFLQTLGELEVEAREIARLEAVAETGALSARTLLERRYARDRLQALLRAQAEALRLHGLTDEQVDGIATERRLLRSLQVVAPSLQDHSHGSPQTIEDKPSVDQQVLVLEHLEVDKGQAVEAGTPLGTLTCPEDLLIEGHAFAEDRALLSQAAEAGWSPAAIFPGRSNEERLGELQIQRIGLEVDPVTRILPFYLELANPRVRDELNSAGQRIVEWKYLQGERLELLVPAEKWTDQIVLPAAAVVRDGTEWLVFRRNGRLFERVAVHVLHADNRDVVIADDGCLFPGDVVAGRSAAQLLMALRGQTAPVDPHAGHTH
;
A
#
# COMPACT_ATOMS: atom_id res chain seq x y z
N MET A 1 8.36 38.21 44.36
CA MET A 1 9.38 37.16 44.08
C MET A 1 9.42 37.00 42.59
N ASN A 2 10.55 37.33 41.99
CA ASN A 2 10.81 37.56 40.59
C ASN A 2 10.74 36.27 39.75
N THR A 3 9.97 36.29 38.68
CA THR A 3 10.11 35.33 37.58
C THR A 3 10.73 36.03 36.35
N VAL A 4 11.93 35.59 36.01
CA VAL A 4 12.71 36.04 34.83
C VAL A 4 12.22 35.32 33.61
N GLN A 5 11.84 36.04 32.54
CA GLN A 5 11.57 35.52 31.20
C GLN A 5 12.86 35.37 30.39
N PRO A 6 13.11 34.25 29.68
CA PRO A 6 14.15 34.14 28.67
C PRO A 6 13.55 34.25 27.25
N GLY A 7 13.58 35.42 26.67
CA GLY A 7 12.97 35.65 25.33
C GLY A 7 13.69 36.59 24.37
N SER A 8 14.85 37.14 24.69
CA SER A 8 15.44 38.21 23.88
C SER A 8 16.73 37.87 23.09
N LEU A 9 17.34 36.70 23.28
CA LEU A 9 18.61 36.37 22.57
C LEU A 9 18.44 35.64 21.23
N ARG A 10 17.27 35.08 20.90
CA ARG A 10 17.07 34.41 19.60
C ARG A 10 16.68 35.35 18.46
N ARG A 11 16.15 36.53 18.72
CA ARG A 11 15.72 37.48 17.70
C ARG A 11 16.85 38.30 17.07
N SER A 12 18.00 38.47 17.74
CA SER A 12 19.14 39.23 17.19
C SER A 12 20.01 38.43 16.23
N LEU A 13 20.07 37.08 16.37
CA LEU A 13 20.86 36.25 15.46
C LEU A 13 20.18 36.04 14.09
N THR A 14 18.86 35.99 14.04
CA THR A 14 18.11 35.81 12.77
C THR A 14 18.11 37.09 11.94
N LEU A 15 18.11 38.26 12.54
CA LEU A 15 18.19 39.54 11.81
C LEU A 15 19.55 39.77 11.21
N GLY A 16 20.64 39.38 11.88
CA GLY A 16 22.01 39.46 11.37
C GLY A 16 22.27 38.55 10.18
N PHE A 17 21.70 37.34 10.18
CA PHE A 17 21.85 36.39 9.09
C PHE A 17 21.09 36.84 7.81
N LEU A 18 19.91 37.45 7.99
CA LEU A 18 19.10 37.97 6.85
C LEU A 18 19.74 39.17 6.21
N LEU A 19 20.39 40.05 6.98
CA LEU A 19 21.13 41.19 6.43
C LEU A 19 22.41 40.78 5.69
N LEU A 20 23.10 39.73 6.13
CA LEU A 20 24.27 39.18 5.41
C LEU A 20 23.88 38.52 4.09
N LEU A 21 22.75 37.79 4.05
CA LEU A 21 22.24 37.17 2.82
C LEU A 21 21.79 38.23 1.81
N SER A 22 21.14 39.30 2.25
CA SER A 22 20.73 40.40 1.36
C SER A 22 21.92 41.19 0.78
N ALA A 23 22.98 41.38 1.56
CA ALA A 23 24.21 42.03 1.08
C ALA A 23 24.94 41.17 0.03
N LEU A 24 24.90 39.84 0.14
CA LEU A 24 25.50 38.91 -0.82
C LEU A 24 24.72 38.86 -2.16
N VAL A 25 23.39 38.93 -2.10
CA VAL A 25 22.53 38.97 -3.30
C VAL A 25 22.66 40.31 -4.03
N ILE A 26 22.76 41.42 -3.30
CA ILE A 26 22.92 42.77 -3.89
C ILE A 26 24.32 42.93 -4.50
N SER A 27 25.36 42.36 -3.90
CA SER A 27 26.72 42.30 -4.45
C SER A 27 26.81 41.49 -5.74
N SER A 28 25.99 40.42 -5.86
CA SER A 28 25.93 39.57 -7.07
C SER A 28 25.24 40.24 -8.26
N LEU A 29 24.35 41.20 -8.02
CA LEU A 29 23.56 41.88 -9.06
C LEU A 29 24.17 43.16 -9.60
N LEU A 30 25.11 43.78 -8.87
CA LEU A 30 25.61 45.15 -9.20
C LEU A 30 26.97 45.20 -9.88
N LEU A 31 27.72 44.09 -10.07
CA LEU A 31 29.08 44.13 -10.64
C LEU A 31 29.34 42.96 -11.62
N PRO A 32 28.76 42.98 -12.83
CA PRO A 32 29.10 41.98 -13.87
C PRO A 32 30.57 42.08 -14.36
N ASP A 33 31.21 43.26 -14.27
CA ASP A 33 32.58 43.48 -14.73
C ASP A 33 33.67 42.84 -13.85
N LEU A 34 33.42 42.61 -12.57
CA LEU A 34 34.40 41.97 -11.68
C LEU A 34 34.52 40.47 -11.95
N ARG A 35 33.44 39.84 -12.41
CA ARG A 35 33.41 38.41 -12.75
C ARG A 35 34.20 38.10 -14.02
N GLN A 36 34.17 39.00 -15.01
CA GLN A 36 34.97 38.84 -16.23
C GLN A 36 36.46 39.06 -15.98
N ARG A 37 36.85 39.99 -15.10
CA ARG A 37 38.27 40.23 -14.76
C ARG A 37 38.90 39.09 -13.95
N LEU A 38 38.15 38.41 -13.11
CA LEU A 38 38.62 37.22 -12.37
C LEU A 38 38.79 36.00 -13.27
N LEU A 39 37.91 35.81 -14.27
CA LEU A 39 38.02 34.72 -15.23
C LEU A 39 39.19 34.89 -16.21
N THR A 40 39.51 36.12 -16.61
CA THR A 40 40.69 36.42 -17.47
C THR A 40 42.01 36.25 -16.72
N GLN A 41 42.10 36.59 -15.45
CA GLN A 41 43.30 36.33 -14.64
C GLN A 41 43.59 34.86 -14.39
N LEU A 42 42.53 34.01 -14.26
CA LEU A 42 42.69 32.57 -14.12
C LEU A 42 43.14 31.88 -15.42
N THR A 43 42.76 32.39 -16.57
CA THR A 43 43.22 31.86 -17.88
C THR A 43 44.65 32.25 -18.21
N GLU A 44 45.16 33.41 -17.79
CA GLU A 44 46.57 33.78 -17.94
C GLU A 44 47.52 32.99 -17.03
N LEU A 45 47.08 32.52 -15.85
CA LEU A 45 47.91 31.76 -14.95
C LEU A 45 48.14 30.29 -15.40
N VAL A 46 47.33 29.78 -16.31
CA VAL A 46 47.43 28.44 -16.90
C VAL A 46 48.29 28.45 -18.17
N ALA A 47 48.50 29.61 -18.81
CA ALA A 47 49.20 29.74 -20.09
C ALA A 47 50.75 29.88 -19.97
N THR A 48 51.31 30.04 -18.76
CA THR A 48 52.74 30.31 -18.57
C THR A 48 53.59 29.12 -18.12
N LYS A 49 53.25 27.89 -18.47
CA LYS A 49 54.15 26.74 -18.31
C LYS A 49 54.22 25.91 -19.59
N GLY A 50 54.95 26.40 -20.55
CA GLY A 50 55.29 25.64 -21.75
C GLY A 50 56.52 26.31 -22.41
N ALA A 51 57.70 25.98 -21.95
CA ALA A 51 58.94 26.52 -22.53
C ALA A 51 59.56 25.52 -23.51
N THR A 52 59.87 26.01 -24.62
CA THR A 52 60.74 25.79 -25.78
C THR A 52 61.91 24.78 -25.67
N PRO A 53 62.27 24.13 -26.78
CA PRO A 53 63.39 23.18 -26.89
C PRO A 53 64.72 23.81 -27.27
N PRO A 54 65.83 23.07 -27.12
CA PRO A 54 66.91 23.25 -28.06
C PRO A 54 67.27 21.98 -28.84
N GLN A 55 67.53 22.17 -30.14
CA GLN A 55 68.19 21.28 -31.04
C GLN A 55 69.66 21.07 -30.63
N SER A 56 70.16 19.87 -30.78
CA SER A 56 71.47 19.63 -31.42
C SER A 56 71.59 18.14 -31.81
N ALA A 57 72.08 17.95 -32.99
CA ALA A 57 72.32 16.70 -33.63
C ALA A 57 73.57 16.01 -33.02
N ASP A 58 73.55 14.67 -32.98
CA ASP A 58 74.66 13.87 -33.46
C ASP A 58 74.20 12.42 -33.77
N LYS A 59 74.72 11.89 -34.86
CA LYS A 59 74.56 10.56 -35.39
C LYS A 59 75.41 9.57 -34.58
N HIS A 60 74.88 8.36 -34.32
CA HIS A 60 75.54 7.07 -34.46
C HIS A 60 74.55 5.89 -34.40
N ASP A 61 74.49 5.17 -35.26
CA ASP A 61 74.51 3.86 -35.91
C ASP A 61 74.18 2.63 -35.04
N HIS A 62 73.34 1.79 -35.66
CA HIS A 62 73.10 0.33 -35.47
C HIS A 62 72.61 -0.28 -34.15
N GLY A 63 71.36 -0.78 -34.23
CA GLY A 63 70.81 -1.80 -33.39
C GLY A 63 69.38 -2.11 -33.79
N GLU A 64 69.15 -3.19 -34.53
CA GLU A 64 67.82 -3.77 -34.77
C GLU A 64 67.09 -3.97 -33.46
N ALA A 65 66.11 -3.11 -33.20
CA ALA A 65 65.15 -3.32 -32.17
C ALA A 65 63.76 -3.53 -32.83
N THR A 66 63.27 -4.74 -32.66
CA THR A 66 61.91 -5.12 -32.97
C THR A 66 60.94 -4.03 -32.60
N HIS A 67 60.18 -3.55 -33.59
CA HIS A 67 59.04 -2.65 -33.38
C HIS A 67 58.01 -3.33 -32.52
N ASN A 68 57.98 -3.02 -31.21
CA ASN A 68 56.81 -3.14 -30.41
C ASN A 68 55.89 -1.95 -30.82
N GLU A 69 54.95 -2.21 -31.71
CA GLU A 69 53.82 -1.34 -31.88
C GLU A 69 53.18 -1.11 -30.50
N PRO A 70 52.83 0.12 -30.09
CA PRO A 70 52.06 0.31 -28.87
C PRO A 70 50.75 -0.45 -29.06
N ALA A 71 50.55 -1.48 -28.25
CA ALA A 71 49.30 -2.20 -28.20
C ALA A 71 48.17 -1.18 -28.04
N GLY A 72 47.29 -1.08 -29.05
CA GLY A 72 46.10 -0.27 -28.98
C GLY A 72 45.32 -0.59 -27.70
N PRO A 73 44.39 0.25 -27.27
CA PRO A 73 43.64 0.04 -26.07
C PRO A 73 43.03 -1.39 -26.12
N ILE A 74 43.29 -2.16 -25.09
CA ILE A 74 42.71 -3.51 -24.99
C ILE A 74 41.24 -3.32 -24.73
N ASP A 75 40.41 -3.57 -25.74
CA ASP A 75 38.94 -3.39 -25.67
C ASP A 75 38.21 -4.70 -25.25
N THR A 76 38.98 -5.76 -24.92
CA THR A 76 38.44 -7.07 -24.57
C THR A 76 38.96 -7.58 -23.26
N VAL A 77 38.11 -8.22 -22.46
CA VAL A 77 38.46 -8.91 -21.21
C VAL A 77 38.32 -10.41 -21.43
N ASP A 78 39.40 -11.16 -21.25
CA ASP A 78 39.36 -12.63 -21.21
C ASP A 78 39.13 -13.08 -19.76
N LEU A 79 38.05 -13.81 -19.52
CA LEU A 79 37.66 -14.28 -18.21
C LEU A 79 37.77 -15.82 -18.15
N SER A 80 38.53 -16.34 -17.18
CA SER A 80 38.45 -17.73 -16.86
C SER A 80 37.07 -18.15 -16.35
N ALA A 81 36.72 -19.43 -16.46
CA ALA A 81 35.45 -19.95 -15.97
C ALA A 81 35.24 -19.69 -14.47
N SER A 82 36.32 -19.69 -13.68
CA SER A 82 36.29 -19.35 -12.25
C SER A 82 36.03 -17.85 -12.03
N ALA A 83 36.65 -16.99 -12.84
CA ALA A 83 36.42 -15.54 -12.77
C ALA A 83 34.95 -15.18 -13.15
N MET A 84 34.40 -15.80 -14.19
CA MET A 84 32.98 -15.62 -14.56
C MET A 84 32.07 -16.04 -13.42
N LYS A 85 32.32 -17.17 -12.77
CA LYS A 85 31.51 -17.61 -11.61
C LYS A 85 31.64 -16.65 -10.42
N ASN A 86 32.83 -16.15 -10.13
CA ASN A 86 33.06 -15.20 -9.03
C ASN A 86 32.37 -13.82 -9.30
N LEU A 87 32.29 -13.41 -10.56
CA LEU A 87 31.57 -12.21 -10.98
C LEU A 87 30.05 -12.43 -11.10
N GLY A 88 29.58 -13.66 -10.88
CA GLY A 88 28.16 -14.00 -11.03
C GLY A 88 27.69 -13.90 -12.48
N LEU A 89 28.58 -14.08 -13.46
CA LEU A 89 28.25 -14.07 -14.88
C LEU A 89 27.93 -15.52 -15.35
N ASP A 90 26.75 -15.95 -14.96
CA ASP A 90 26.17 -17.24 -15.37
C ASP A 90 25.15 -17.04 -16.52
N SER A 91 24.57 -18.14 -16.98
CA SER A 91 23.57 -18.08 -18.07
C SER A 91 22.32 -17.28 -17.73
N GLN A 92 22.02 -17.06 -16.45
CA GLN A 92 20.85 -16.28 -16.01
C GLN A 92 21.14 -14.78 -15.94
N THR A 93 22.41 -14.42 -15.82
CA THR A 93 22.87 -13.03 -15.70
C THR A 93 23.37 -12.44 -17.01
N LEU A 94 23.54 -13.28 -18.03
CA LEU A 94 23.79 -12.87 -19.40
C LEU A 94 22.46 -12.56 -20.07
N LEU A 95 22.32 -11.34 -20.58
CA LEU A 95 21.10 -10.88 -21.20
C LEU A 95 21.25 -10.86 -22.72
N THR A 96 20.28 -11.43 -23.41
CA THR A 96 20.16 -11.28 -24.85
C THR A 96 19.42 -9.99 -25.14
N ILE A 97 20.02 -9.12 -25.94
CA ILE A 97 19.42 -7.84 -26.32
C ILE A 97 18.19 -8.10 -27.17
N GLY A 98 17.10 -7.50 -26.77
CA GLY A 98 15.84 -7.43 -27.51
C GLY A 98 15.32 -5.99 -27.54
N ARG A 99 14.35 -5.75 -28.41
CA ARG A 99 13.62 -4.49 -28.42
C ARG A 99 12.33 -4.67 -27.63
N THR A 100 12.09 -3.75 -26.70
CA THR A 100 10.94 -3.79 -25.83
C THR A 100 10.26 -2.43 -25.76
N THR A 101 9.05 -2.38 -25.20
CA THR A 101 8.41 -1.13 -24.83
C THR A 101 8.91 -0.70 -23.47
N PHE A 102 9.45 0.50 -23.41
CA PHE A 102 9.87 1.14 -22.15
C PHE A 102 8.86 2.20 -21.75
N PHE A 103 8.54 2.24 -20.45
CA PHE A 103 7.74 3.30 -19.86
C PHE A 103 8.63 4.18 -19.00
N ARG A 104 8.89 5.41 -19.49
CA ARG A 104 9.48 6.41 -18.62
C ARG A 104 8.48 6.76 -17.53
N SER A 105 8.83 6.51 -16.29
CA SER A 105 7.93 6.65 -15.14
C SER A 105 8.38 7.78 -14.22
N VAL A 106 7.40 8.39 -13.55
CA VAL A 106 7.61 9.34 -12.46
C VAL A 106 7.39 8.60 -11.15
N THR A 107 8.31 8.81 -10.20
CA THR A 107 8.19 8.22 -8.85
C THR A 107 7.34 9.14 -7.98
N ILE A 108 6.24 8.60 -7.47
CA ILE A 108 5.31 9.30 -6.58
C ILE A 108 5.26 8.58 -5.24
N PRO A 109 5.48 9.26 -4.11
CA PRO A 109 5.35 8.64 -2.79
C PRO A 109 3.90 8.25 -2.54
N ALA A 110 3.72 7.13 -1.83
CA ALA A 110 2.41 6.57 -1.55
C ALA A 110 2.37 5.86 -0.19
N VAL A 111 1.17 5.61 0.28
CA VAL A 111 0.90 4.90 1.54
C VAL A 111 -0.24 3.92 1.35
N VAL A 112 -0.16 2.78 2.03
CA VAL A 112 -1.26 1.82 2.09
C VAL A 112 -2.32 2.34 3.04
N VAL A 113 -3.57 2.45 2.56
CA VAL A 113 -4.70 2.96 3.33
C VAL A 113 -5.87 1.99 3.31
N GLU A 114 -6.76 2.16 4.25
CA GLU A 114 -8.04 1.44 4.25
C GLU A 114 -8.95 1.89 3.11
N ARG A 115 -9.85 1.00 2.71
CA ARG A 115 -10.94 1.35 1.79
C ARG A 115 -12.11 1.91 2.60
N PRO A 116 -12.39 3.22 2.51
CA PRO A 116 -13.44 3.85 3.31
C PRO A 116 -14.80 3.17 3.14
N GLY A 117 -15.47 2.89 4.28
CA GLY A 117 -16.80 2.28 4.30
C GLY A 117 -16.83 0.76 4.03
N ARG A 118 -15.67 0.12 3.81
CA ARG A 118 -15.59 -1.34 3.62
C ARG A 118 -14.62 -2.03 4.55
N THR A 119 -13.53 -1.39 4.91
CA THR A 119 -12.45 -2.02 5.67
C THR A 119 -12.70 -1.94 7.17
N ARG A 120 -13.32 -0.87 7.65
CA ARG A 120 -13.54 -0.63 9.09
C ARG A 120 -15.02 -0.65 9.44
N LEU A 121 -15.37 -1.42 10.49
CA LEU A 121 -16.71 -1.60 11.03
C LEU A 121 -16.73 -1.24 12.51
N HIS A 122 -17.51 -0.25 12.89
CA HIS A 122 -17.73 0.10 14.28
C HIS A 122 -18.86 -0.75 14.83
N ILE A 123 -18.58 -1.47 15.91
CA ILE A 123 -19.55 -2.28 16.63
C ILE A 123 -20.03 -1.45 17.82
N SER A 124 -21.32 -1.19 17.87
CA SER A 124 -21.95 -0.43 18.95
C SER A 124 -22.98 -1.27 19.68
N ALA A 125 -23.29 -0.88 20.91
CA ALA A 125 -24.32 -1.50 21.71
C ALA A 125 -25.70 -1.20 21.08
N PRO A 126 -26.48 -2.21 20.69
CA PRO A 126 -27.80 -1.97 20.11
C PRO A 126 -28.83 -1.55 21.16
N LEU A 127 -28.63 -1.91 22.43
CA LEU A 127 -29.51 -1.63 23.55
C LEU A 127 -28.73 -1.28 24.81
N THR A 128 -29.36 -0.51 25.70
CA THR A 128 -28.80 -0.17 27.02
C THR A 128 -28.72 -1.39 27.94
N GLY A 129 -27.54 -1.55 28.56
CA GLY A 129 -27.31 -2.69 29.44
C GLY A 129 -25.94 -2.69 30.10
N VAL A 130 -25.52 -3.84 30.58
CA VAL A 130 -24.20 -4.08 31.18
C VAL A 130 -23.50 -5.18 30.41
N VAL A 131 -22.25 -4.95 29.97
CA VAL A 131 -21.42 -5.94 29.29
C VAL A 131 -21.07 -7.06 30.28
N THR A 132 -21.59 -8.27 30.04
CA THR A 132 -21.37 -9.42 30.92
C THR A 132 -20.23 -10.28 30.47
N GLN A 133 -20.06 -10.44 29.16
CA GLN A 133 -18.97 -11.22 28.57
C GLN A 133 -18.42 -10.55 27.32
N ILE A 134 -17.12 -10.73 27.11
CA ILE A 134 -16.38 -10.34 25.91
C ILE A 134 -15.72 -11.63 25.42
N HIS A 135 -16.07 -12.05 24.21
CA HIS A 135 -15.68 -13.36 23.64
C HIS A 135 -14.49 -13.25 22.68
N VAL A 136 -14.01 -12.04 22.41
CA VAL A 136 -12.97 -11.77 21.42
C VAL A 136 -11.91 -10.86 22.02
N LEU A 137 -10.66 -11.05 21.62
CA LEU A 137 -9.52 -10.21 22.04
C LEU A 137 -9.00 -9.35 20.90
N PRO A 138 -8.39 -8.19 21.19
CA PRO A 138 -7.70 -7.39 20.17
C PRO A 138 -6.66 -8.23 19.42
N GLY A 139 -6.65 -8.13 18.08
CA GLY A 139 -5.81 -8.92 17.19
C GLY A 139 -6.39 -10.30 16.81
N GLU A 140 -7.50 -10.72 17.41
CA GLU A 140 -8.15 -11.97 17.06
C GLU A 140 -9.00 -11.84 15.79
N ALA A 141 -8.89 -12.85 14.93
CA ALA A 141 -9.65 -12.94 13.69
C ALA A 141 -10.96 -13.70 13.91
N VAL A 142 -12.06 -13.12 13.45
CA VAL A 142 -13.41 -13.65 13.58
C VAL A 142 -14.09 -13.73 12.22
N VAL A 143 -15.10 -14.57 12.10
CA VAL A 143 -15.96 -14.64 10.91
C VAL A 143 -17.31 -13.98 11.18
N PRO A 144 -18.05 -13.53 10.17
CA PRO A 144 -19.40 -13.01 10.33
C PRO A 144 -20.29 -13.99 11.12
N GLY A 145 -21.09 -13.46 12.02
CA GLY A 145 -21.96 -14.26 12.91
C GLY A 145 -21.29 -14.73 14.20
N THR A 146 -19.96 -14.59 14.36
CA THR A 146 -19.27 -14.89 15.64
C THR A 146 -19.77 -13.95 16.73
N VAL A 147 -20.13 -14.50 17.91
CA VAL A 147 -20.52 -13.70 19.07
C VAL A 147 -19.30 -12.95 19.62
N LEU A 148 -19.40 -11.62 19.68
CA LEU A 148 -18.34 -10.74 20.18
C LEU A 148 -18.56 -10.33 21.62
N PHE A 149 -19.79 -9.88 21.93
CA PHE A 149 -20.15 -9.37 23.25
C PHE A 149 -21.47 -9.97 23.71
N GLU A 150 -21.63 -10.11 25.02
CA GLU A 150 -22.91 -10.39 25.67
C GLU A 150 -23.28 -9.23 26.59
N ILE A 151 -24.46 -8.64 26.37
CA ILE A 151 -24.97 -7.48 27.10
C ILE A 151 -26.22 -7.91 27.87
N ARG A 152 -26.21 -7.77 29.19
CA ARG A 152 -27.39 -7.94 30.02
C ARG A 152 -28.23 -6.68 29.97
N LEU A 153 -29.47 -6.82 29.52
CA LEU A 153 -30.40 -5.71 29.39
C LEU A 153 -30.85 -5.19 30.77
N THR A 154 -30.81 -3.87 30.95
CA THR A 154 -31.19 -3.20 32.21
C THR A 154 -32.22 -2.11 31.99
N HIS A 155 -32.70 -1.90 30.76
CA HIS A 155 -33.65 -0.83 30.41
C HIS A 155 -35.05 -1.16 30.90
N GLU A 156 -35.59 -0.39 31.83
CA GLU A 156 -36.88 -0.65 32.52
C GLU A 156 -38.07 -0.66 31.56
N GLU A 157 -38.11 0.27 30.60
CA GLU A 157 -39.18 0.33 29.61
C GLU A 157 -39.27 -0.90 28.75
N LEU A 158 -38.12 -1.45 28.36
CA LEU A 158 -38.04 -2.70 27.58
C LEU A 158 -38.56 -3.90 28.38
N VAL A 159 -38.22 -4.00 29.68
CA VAL A 159 -38.70 -5.04 30.59
C VAL A 159 -40.23 -4.93 30.73
N THR A 160 -40.73 -3.71 30.86
CA THR A 160 -42.16 -3.44 30.95
C THR A 160 -42.90 -3.85 29.67
N ALA A 161 -42.40 -3.45 28.51
CA ALA A 161 -42.97 -3.78 27.21
C ALA A 161 -43.00 -5.29 26.96
N GLN A 162 -41.92 -6.00 27.28
CA GLN A 162 -41.86 -7.47 27.18
C GLN A 162 -42.88 -8.16 28.14
N THR A 163 -43.00 -7.63 29.35
CA THR A 163 -43.94 -8.16 30.34
C THR A 163 -45.39 -8.01 29.85
N GLN A 164 -45.74 -6.82 29.32
CA GLN A 164 -47.08 -6.58 28.75
C GLN A 164 -47.36 -7.47 27.54
N PHE A 165 -46.37 -7.69 26.67
CA PHE A 165 -46.48 -8.59 25.51
C PHE A 165 -46.77 -10.03 25.95
N LEU A 166 -46.02 -10.55 26.93
CA LEU A 166 -46.22 -11.90 27.47
C LEU A 166 -47.57 -12.03 28.18
N GLN A 167 -48.01 -11.02 28.91
CA GLN A 167 -49.32 -11.00 29.56
C GLN A 167 -50.46 -11.09 28.52
N THR A 168 -50.42 -10.22 27.48
CA THR A 168 -51.44 -10.24 26.40
C THR A 168 -51.45 -11.55 25.65
N LEU A 169 -50.28 -12.15 25.46
CA LEU A 169 -50.13 -13.47 24.82
C LEU A 169 -50.78 -14.58 25.68
N GLY A 170 -50.61 -14.52 27.01
CA GLY A 170 -51.25 -15.43 27.93
C GLY A 170 -52.78 -15.26 27.95
N GLU A 171 -53.28 -14.00 27.94
CA GLU A 171 -54.71 -13.70 27.86
C GLU A 171 -55.33 -14.23 26.55
N LEU A 172 -54.63 -14.06 25.41
CA LEU A 172 -55.03 -14.58 24.12
C LEU A 172 -55.20 -16.11 24.11
N GLU A 173 -54.27 -16.82 24.75
CA GLU A 173 -54.37 -18.28 24.88
C GLU A 173 -55.55 -18.74 25.73
N VAL A 174 -55.81 -18.06 26.84
CA VAL A 174 -56.97 -18.33 27.66
C VAL A 174 -58.26 -18.13 26.87
N GLU A 175 -58.34 -17.03 26.14
CA GLU A 175 -59.51 -16.72 25.31
C GLU A 175 -59.70 -17.72 24.17
N ALA A 176 -58.58 -18.15 23.51
CA ALA A 176 -58.60 -19.17 22.46
C ALA A 176 -59.12 -20.52 22.99
N ARG A 177 -58.66 -20.93 24.18
CA ARG A 177 -59.16 -22.18 24.83
C ARG A 177 -60.63 -22.10 25.21
N GLU A 178 -61.07 -20.96 25.72
CA GLU A 178 -62.48 -20.74 26.05
C GLU A 178 -63.38 -20.72 24.79
N ILE A 179 -62.97 -20.10 23.70
CA ILE A 179 -63.65 -20.17 22.41
C ILE A 179 -63.79 -21.62 21.93
N ALA A 180 -62.72 -22.40 21.96
CA ALA A 180 -62.73 -23.82 21.55
C ALA A 180 -63.72 -24.65 22.43
N ARG A 181 -63.74 -24.37 23.74
CA ARG A 181 -64.68 -25.04 24.66
C ARG A 181 -66.13 -24.67 24.32
N LEU A 182 -66.41 -23.37 24.07
CA LEU A 182 -67.73 -22.88 23.73
C LEU A 182 -68.21 -23.33 22.34
N GLU A 183 -67.34 -23.47 21.38
CA GLU A 183 -67.60 -24.03 20.04
C GLU A 183 -68.09 -25.48 20.15
N ALA A 184 -67.40 -26.32 20.97
CA ALA A 184 -67.80 -27.67 21.20
C ALA A 184 -69.20 -27.82 21.90
N VAL A 185 -69.52 -26.82 22.79
CA VAL A 185 -70.87 -26.79 23.44
C VAL A 185 -71.93 -26.21 22.48
N ALA A 186 -71.58 -25.29 21.60
CA ALA A 186 -72.52 -24.70 20.63
C ALA A 186 -73.03 -25.79 19.62
N GLU A 187 -72.19 -26.75 19.25
CA GLU A 187 -72.59 -27.88 18.41
C GLU A 187 -73.78 -28.72 19.04
N THR A 188 -73.92 -28.70 20.37
CA THR A 188 -75.03 -29.37 21.07
C THR A 188 -76.32 -28.53 21.15
N GLY A 189 -76.31 -27.34 20.62
CA GLY A 189 -77.46 -26.41 20.60
C GLY A 189 -77.74 -25.69 21.93
N ALA A 190 -76.88 -25.77 22.93
CA ALA A 190 -77.11 -25.25 24.29
C ALA A 190 -76.55 -23.82 24.51
N LEU A 191 -75.90 -23.20 23.46
CA LEU A 191 -75.22 -21.90 23.60
C LEU A 191 -75.77 -20.85 22.66
N SER A 192 -75.86 -19.58 23.14
CA SER A 192 -76.21 -18.45 22.32
C SER A 192 -75.06 -18.07 21.35
N ALA A 193 -75.38 -17.95 20.04
CA ALA A 193 -74.42 -17.51 19.04
C ALA A 193 -73.81 -16.13 19.37
N ARG A 194 -74.55 -15.29 20.12
CA ARG A 194 -74.12 -13.96 20.59
C ARG A 194 -72.87 -14.09 21.52
N THR A 195 -72.89 -15.01 22.46
CA THR A 195 -71.82 -15.21 23.43
C THR A 195 -70.50 -15.63 22.72
N LEU A 196 -70.62 -16.51 21.73
CA LEU A 196 -69.46 -16.92 20.94
C LEU A 196 -68.87 -15.75 20.10
N LEU A 197 -69.78 -14.92 19.54
CA LEU A 197 -69.38 -13.75 18.77
C LEU A 197 -68.64 -12.69 19.64
N GLU A 198 -69.12 -12.46 20.87
CA GLU A 198 -68.51 -11.54 21.84
C GLU A 198 -67.09 -12.02 22.22
N ARG A 199 -66.88 -13.32 22.40
CA ARG A 199 -65.57 -13.89 22.68
C ARG A 199 -64.64 -13.80 21.48
N ARG A 200 -65.13 -14.04 20.27
CA ARG A 200 -64.31 -13.84 19.05
C ARG A 200 -63.86 -12.39 18.90
N TYR A 201 -64.73 -11.39 19.16
CA TYR A 201 -64.35 -10.01 19.18
C TYR A 201 -63.30 -9.67 20.25
N ALA A 202 -63.41 -10.27 21.46
CA ALA A 202 -62.37 -10.13 22.50
C ALA A 202 -61.01 -10.69 22.04
N ARG A 203 -61.00 -11.88 21.44
CA ARG A 203 -59.81 -12.50 20.85
C ARG A 203 -59.20 -11.56 19.78
N ASP A 204 -60.03 -11.09 18.84
CA ASP A 204 -59.57 -10.24 17.72
C ASP A 204 -58.95 -8.94 18.24
N ARG A 205 -59.49 -8.36 19.31
CA ARG A 205 -58.93 -7.17 19.99
C ARG A 205 -57.57 -7.51 20.64
N LEU A 206 -57.45 -8.65 21.32
CA LEU A 206 -56.20 -9.08 21.92
C LEU A 206 -55.13 -9.37 20.86
N GLN A 207 -55.51 -9.94 19.72
CA GLN A 207 -54.59 -10.14 18.59
C GLN A 207 -54.11 -8.79 18.02
N ALA A 208 -54.99 -7.80 17.89
CA ALA A 208 -54.59 -6.45 17.43
C ALA A 208 -53.61 -5.79 18.41
N LEU A 209 -53.89 -5.92 19.73
CA LEU A 209 -53.03 -5.42 20.80
C LEU A 209 -51.66 -6.11 20.78
N LEU A 210 -51.63 -7.44 20.63
CA LEU A 210 -50.40 -8.21 20.59
C LEU A 210 -49.52 -7.77 19.41
N ARG A 211 -50.11 -7.53 18.22
CA ARG A 211 -49.35 -7.00 17.06
C ARG A 211 -48.76 -5.63 17.36
N ALA A 212 -49.54 -4.75 17.97
CA ALA A 212 -49.04 -3.41 18.33
C ALA A 212 -47.89 -3.46 19.35
N GLN A 213 -47.99 -4.39 20.32
CA GLN A 213 -46.90 -4.60 21.29
C GLN A 213 -45.66 -5.26 20.67
N ALA A 214 -45.84 -6.17 19.70
CA ALA A 214 -44.73 -6.70 18.93
C ALA A 214 -43.99 -5.60 18.15
N GLU A 215 -44.75 -4.67 17.49
CA GLU A 215 -44.15 -3.50 16.82
C GLU A 215 -43.44 -2.57 17.81
N ALA A 216 -44.00 -2.36 19.00
CA ALA A 216 -43.33 -1.59 20.05
C ALA A 216 -42.00 -2.19 20.47
N LEU A 217 -41.91 -3.52 20.60
CA LEU A 217 -40.67 -4.24 20.91
C LEU A 217 -39.63 -4.06 19.78
N ARG A 218 -40.06 -4.10 18.50
CA ARG A 218 -39.19 -3.81 17.36
C ARG A 218 -38.67 -2.38 17.36
N LEU A 219 -39.55 -1.41 17.68
CA LEU A 219 -39.15 0.00 17.82
C LEU A 219 -38.16 0.22 18.96
N HIS A 220 -38.19 -0.61 20.00
CA HIS A 220 -37.18 -0.67 21.06
C HIS A 220 -35.87 -1.36 20.63
N GLY A 221 -35.74 -1.81 19.36
CA GLY A 221 -34.52 -2.35 18.80
C GLY A 221 -34.39 -3.88 18.86
N LEU A 222 -35.47 -4.62 19.17
CA LEU A 222 -35.46 -6.07 19.06
C LEU A 222 -35.67 -6.52 17.61
N THR A 223 -34.98 -7.61 17.22
CA THR A 223 -35.22 -8.25 15.93
C THR A 223 -36.49 -9.10 15.93
N ASP A 224 -37.01 -9.44 14.74
CA ASP A 224 -38.15 -10.37 14.62
C ASP A 224 -37.90 -11.70 15.35
N GLU A 225 -36.71 -12.28 15.18
CA GLU A 225 -36.32 -13.53 15.81
C GLU A 225 -36.33 -13.46 17.33
N GLN A 226 -35.94 -12.31 17.90
CA GLN A 226 -35.96 -12.08 19.35
C GLN A 226 -37.37 -11.94 19.88
N VAL A 227 -38.24 -11.22 19.15
CA VAL A 227 -39.68 -11.09 19.51
C VAL A 227 -40.37 -12.46 19.44
N ASP A 228 -40.10 -13.22 18.38
CA ASP A 228 -40.65 -14.58 18.23
C ASP A 228 -40.09 -15.55 19.29
N GLY A 229 -38.80 -15.38 19.65
CA GLY A 229 -38.19 -16.11 20.76
C GLY A 229 -38.89 -15.86 22.10
N ILE A 230 -39.17 -14.59 22.43
CA ILE A 230 -39.93 -14.21 23.63
C ILE A 230 -41.32 -14.84 23.60
N ALA A 231 -41.99 -14.81 22.44
CA ALA A 231 -43.33 -15.42 22.29
C ALA A 231 -43.31 -16.93 22.46
N THR A 232 -42.32 -17.62 21.91
CA THR A 232 -42.21 -19.09 21.92
C THR A 232 -41.74 -19.62 23.27
N GLU A 233 -40.67 -19.02 23.83
CA GLU A 233 -40.06 -19.49 25.09
C GLU A 233 -40.84 -19.03 26.33
N ARG A 234 -41.73 -18.05 26.19
CA ARG A 234 -42.48 -17.43 27.31
C ARG A 234 -41.56 -16.84 28.38
N ARG A 235 -40.42 -16.29 27.98
CA ARG A 235 -39.44 -15.69 28.86
C ARG A 235 -39.03 -14.32 28.37
N LEU A 236 -38.69 -13.46 29.33
CA LEU A 236 -38.07 -12.18 29.00
C LEU A 236 -36.69 -12.41 28.42
N LEU A 237 -36.35 -11.66 27.36
CA LEU A 237 -35.00 -11.57 26.85
C LEU A 237 -34.15 -10.80 27.88
N ARG A 238 -33.21 -11.48 28.52
CA ARG A 238 -32.37 -10.92 29.61
C ARG A 238 -31.02 -10.48 29.12
N SER A 239 -30.49 -11.14 28.11
CA SER A 239 -29.18 -10.82 27.50
C SER A 239 -29.31 -10.79 25.99
N LEU A 240 -28.47 -9.97 25.42
CA LEU A 240 -28.35 -9.78 23.99
C LEU A 240 -26.92 -10.13 23.56
N GLN A 241 -26.81 -10.93 22.53
CA GLN A 241 -25.53 -11.23 21.89
C GLN A 241 -25.30 -10.26 20.74
N VAL A 242 -24.14 -9.59 20.75
CA VAL A 242 -23.67 -8.77 19.65
C VAL A 242 -22.71 -9.61 18.82
N VAL A 243 -23.06 -9.81 17.56
CA VAL A 243 -22.31 -10.67 16.63
C VAL A 243 -21.53 -9.83 15.61
N ALA A 244 -20.48 -10.43 15.04
CA ALA A 244 -19.74 -9.84 13.95
C ALA A 244 -20.65 -9.69 12.71
N PRO A 245 -20.78 -8.48 12.13
CA PRO A 245 -21.62 -8.25 10.96
C PRO A 245 -20.99 -8.83 9.69
N SER A 246 -21.81 -9.04 8.66
CA SER A 246 -21.34 -9.32 7.30
C SER A 246 -21.15 -8.04 6.52
N LEU A 247 -20.05 -7.92 5.77
CA LEU A 247 -19.83 -6.76 4.88
C LEU A 247 -20.77 -6.76 3.66
N GLN A 248 -21.45 -7.87 3.39
CA GLN A 248 -22.35 -7.97 2.24
C GLN A 248 -23.67 -7.22 2.43
N ASP A 249 -24.05 -6.89 3.66
CA ASP A 249 -25.31 -6.20 3.96
C ASP A 249 -25.34 -4.73 3.53
N HIS A 250 -24.24 -4.16 3.05
CA HIS A 250 -24.14 -2.76 2.63
C HIS A 250 -24.04 -2.55 1.11
N SER A 251 -24.23 -3.56 0.29
CA SER A 251 -24.26 -3.40 -1.17
C SER A 251 -25.63 -2.95 -1.64
N HIS A 252 -25.98 -1.69 -1.40
CA HIS A 252 -27.09 -1.05 -2.08
C HIS A 252 -26.78 -0.87 -3.57
N GLY A 253 -27.31 -1.75 -4.40
CA GLY A 253 -27.63 -1.48 -5.79
C GLY A 253 -26.51 -1.64 -6.82
N SER A 254 -26.22 -2.87 -7.17
CA SER A 254 -25.96 -3.26 -8.57
C SER A 254 -26.22 -4.75 -8.69
N PRO A 255 -26.97 -5.22 -9.69
CA PRO A 255 -27.11 -6.63 -9.98
C PRO A 255 -25.78 -7.11 -10.58
N GLN A 256 -24.83 -7.51 -9.74
CA GLN A 256 -23.65 -8.20 -10.20
C GLN A 256 -23.98 -9.67 -10.42
N THR A 257 -23.70 -10.13 -11.62
CA THR A 257 -23.68 -11.51 -12.09
C THR A 257 -23.07 -12.42 -11.01
N ILE A 258 -23.82 -13.48 -10.66
CA ILE A 258 -23.47 -14.49 -9.66
C ILE A 258 -22.41 -15.41 -10.27
N GLU A 259 -21.18 -14.96 -10.38
CA GLU A 259 -20.02 -15.84 -10.65
C GLU A 259 -18.80 -15.16 -9.98
N ASP A 260 -18.18 -15.87 -9.02
CA ASP A 260 -17.01 -15.50 -8.22
C ASP A 260 -17.21 -14.49 -7.04
N LYS A 261 -18.14 -14.81 -6.12
CA LYS A 261 -18.06 -14.24 -4.77
C LYS A 261 -17.36 -15.24 -3.84
N PRO A 262 -16.33 -14.81 -3.05
CA PRO A 262 -15.87 -15.64 -1.95
C PRO A 262 -17.08 -15.98 -1.06
N SER A 263 -17.24 -17.24 -0.72
CA SER A 263 -18.31 -17.68 0.19
C SER A 263 -18.22 -16.88 1.49
N VAL A 264 -19.35 -16.58 2.12
CA VAL A 264 -19.44 -15.84 3.40
C VAL A 264 -18.51 -16.41 4.46
N ASP A 265 -18.25 -17.71 4.42
CA ASP A 265 -17.34 -18.44 5.31
C ASP A 265 -15.84 -18.09 5.12
N GLN A 266 -15.48 -17.36 4.06
CA GLN A 266 -14.09 -16.99 3.81
C GLN A 266 -13.75 -15.56 4.27
N GLN A 267 -14.75 -14.74 4.60
CA GLN A 267 -14.53 -13.38 5.06
C GLN A 267 -13.97 -13.38 6.49
N VAL A 268 -12.82 -12.72 6.66
CA VAL A 268 -12.16 -12.63 7.97
C VAL A 268 -12.13 -11.19 8.42
N LEU A 269 -12.65 -10.95 9.62
CA LEU A 269 -12.62 -9.68 10.31
C LEU A 269 -11.63 -9.79 11.49
N VAL A 270 -10.92 -8.73 11.81
CA VAL A 270 -9.99 -8.69 12.95
C VAL A 270 -10.46 -7.62 13.92
N LEU A 271 -10.56 -7.95 15.22
CA LEU A 271 -10.82 -6.93 16.23
C LEU A 271 -9.57 -6.07 16.41
N GLU A 272 -9.63 -4.82 15.94
CA GLU A 272 -8.54 -3.86 16.04
C GLU A 272 -8.50 -3.19 17.42
N HIS A 273 -9.65 -2.68 17.86
CA HIS A 273 -9.78 -1.98 19.13
C HIS A 273 -10.97 -2.52 19.92
N LEU A 274 -10.75 -2.71 21.20
CA LEU A 274 -11.77 -2.99 22.19
C LEU A 274 -11.98 -1.72 23.02
N GLU A 275 -13.23 -1.23 23.08
CA GLU A 275 -13.55 0.08 23.66
C GLU A 275 -14.32 -0.03 24.98
N VAL A 276 -14.61 -1.26 25.42
CA VAL A 276 -15.37 -1.52 26.66
C VAL A 276 -14.75 -2.61 27.50
N ASP A 277 -15.05 -2.56 28.79
CA ASP A 277 -14.63 -3.55 29.76
C ASP A 277 -15.81 -4.43 30.23
N LYS A 278 -15.46 -5.63 30.69
CA LYS A 278 -16.44 -6.52 31.34
C LYS A 278 -16.99 -5.89 32.62
N GLY A 279 -18.31 -5.81 32.74
CA GLY A 279 -19.00 -5.16 33.85
C GLY A 279 -19.34 -3.69 33.60
N GLN A 280 -18.90 -3.11 32.49
CA GLN A 280 -19.21 -1.74 32.12
C GLN A 280 -20.67 -1.57 31.74
N ALA A 281 -21.32 -0.51 32.21
CA ALA A 281 -22.65 -0.09 31.74
C ALA A 281 -22.52 0.64 30.40
N VAL A 282 -23.37 0.32 29.45
CA VAL A 282 -23.39 0.90 28.10
C VAL A 282 -24.81 1.35 27.76
N GLU A 283 -24.91 2.45 27.04
CA GLU A 283 -26.16 2.93 26.46
C GLU A 283 -26.25 2.49 24.99
N ALA A 284 -27.46 2.50 24.42
CA ALA A 284 -27.65 2.25 22.99
C ALA A 284 -26.78 3.22 22.15
N GLY A 285 -26.02 2.70 21.19
CA GLY A 285 -25.09 3.46 20.38
C GLY A 285 -23.67 3.63 20.98
N THR A 286 -23.43 3.20 22.23
CA THR A 286 -22.04 3.21 22.80
C THR A 286 -21.14 2.31 21.98
N PRO A 287 -19.97 2.78 21.51
CA PRO A 287 -19.02 1.94 20.78
C PRO A 287 -18.48 0.82 21.70
N LEU A 288 -18.48 -0.40 21.20
CA LEU A 288 -17.96 -1.59 21.89
C LEU A 288 -16.58 -1.98 21.39
N GLY A 289 -16.33 -1.75 20.10
CA GLY A 289 -15.08 -2.07 19.46
C GLY A 289 -15.10 -1.79 17.97
N THR A 290 -13.94 -1.93 17.35
CA THR A 290 -13.75 -1.73 15.91
C THR A 290 -13.20 -3.00 15.29
N LEU A 291 -13.90 -3.53 14.30
CA LEU A 291 -13.44 -4.62 13.43
C LEU A 291 -12.85 -4.05 12.15
N THR A 292 -11.81 -4.69 11.64
CA THR A 292 -11.22 -4.38 10.33
C THR A 292 -11.24 -5.60 9.42
N CYS A 293 -11.36 -5.35 8.10
CA CYS A 293 -11.18 -6.36 7.06
C CYS A 293 -9.97 -5.94 6.21
N PRO A 294 -8.77 -6.47 6.49
CA PRO A 294 -7.56 -6.06 5.78
C PRO A 294 -7.41 -6.68 4.38
N GLU A 295 -8.39 -7.40 3.85
CA GLU A 295 -8.32 -8.07 2.53
C GLU A 295 -8.23 -7.09 1.37
N ASP A 296 -9.04 -6.02 1.43
CA ASP A 296 -9.16 -5.00 0.39
C ASP A 296 -8.60 -3.67 0.90
N LEU A 297 -7.37 -3.39 0.55
CA LEU A 297 -6.72 -2.13 0.82
C LEU A 297 -6.68 -1.23 -0.41
N LEU A 298 -6.31 0.01 -0.21
CA LEU A 298 -5.97 0.94 -1.28
C LEU A 298 -4.54 1.41 -1.10
N ILE A 299 -3.90 1.77 -2.22
CA ILE A 299 -2.70 2.58 -2.22
C ILE A 299 -3.14 4.02 -2.50
N GLU A 300 -2.86 4.93 -1.59
CA GLU A 300 -3.04 6.36 -1.79
C GLU A 300 -1.72 6.98 -2.23
N GLY A 301 -1.66 7.41 -3.49
CA GLY A 301 -0.53 8.13 -4.05
C GLY A 301 -0.66 9.62 -3.77
N HIS A 302 0.46 10.26 -3.42
CA HIS A 302 0.56 11.67 -3.07
C HIS A 302 1.21 12.46 -4.21
N ALA A 303 0.45 12.75 -5.26
CA ALA A 303 0.89 13.53 -6.41
C ALA A 303 0.76 15.03 -6.15
N PHE A 304 1.42 15.86 -6.97
CA PHE A 304 1.18 17.29 -7.01
C PHE A 304 0.11 17.65 -8.03
N ALA A 305 -0.45 18.85 -7.92
CA ALA A 305 -1.50 19.33 -8.83
C ALA A 305 -1.05 19.34 -10.31
N GLU A 306 0.24 19.56 -10.57
CA GLU A 306 0.86 19.54 -11.90
C GLU A 306 0.90 18.14 -12.53
N ASP A 307 0.93 17.07 -11.70
CA ASP A 307 0.95 15.68 -12.16
C ASP A 307 -0.43 15.19 -12.61
N ARG A 308 -1.50 15.97 -12.41
CA ARG A 308 -2.86 15.57 -12.75
C ARG A 308 -3.03 15.13 -14.20
N ALA A 309 -2.41 15.86 -15.12
CA ALA A 309 -2.50 15.54 -16.55
C ALA A 309 -1.85 14.19 -16.87
N LEU A 310 -0.70 13.92 -16.25
CA LEU A 310 0.02 12.64 -16.33
C LEU A 310 -0.83 11.49 -15.78
N LEU A 311 -1.42 11.66 -14.59
CA LEU A 311 -2.28 10.64 -13.97
C LEU A 311 -3.51 10.34 -14.83
N SER A 312 -4.16 11.38 -15.39
CA SER A 312 -5.31 11.22 -16.27
C SER A 312 -4.93 10.47 -17.55
N GLN A 313 -3.80 10.85 -18.15
CA GLN A 313 -3.28 10.17 -19.35
C GLN A 313 -2.95 8.70 -19.07
N ALA A 314 -2.30 8.40 -17.95
CA ALA A 314 -1.98 7.01 -17.57
C ALA A 314 -3.26 6.19 -17.37
N ALA A 315 -4.27 6.75 -16.69
CA ALA A 315 -5.56 6.09 -16.46
C ALA A 315 -6.33 5.85 -17.78
N GLU A 316 -6.43 6.87 -18.65
CA GLU A 316 -7.12 6.77 -19.94
C GLU A 316 -6.44 5.79 -20.92
N ALA A 317 -5.11 5.78 -20.92
CA ALA A 317 -4.32 4.87 -21.75
C ALA A 317 -4.24 3.44 -21.19
N GLY A 318 -4.77 3.19 -19.98
CA GLY A 318 -4.69 1.90 -19.30
C GLY A 318 -3.25 1.49 -18.94
N TRP A 319 -2.37 2.47 -18.72
CA TRP A 319 -1.01 2.18 -18.28
C TRP A 319 -1.02 1.78 -16.81
N SER A 320 -0.34 0.69 -16.50
CA SER A 320 -0.33 0.14 -15.14
C SER A 320 0.85 0.69 -14.34
N PRO A 321 0.60 1.49 -13.28
CA PRO A 321 1.63 1.84 -12.31
C PRO A 321 2.21 0.59 -11.63
N ALA A 322 3.44 0.71 -11.14
CA ALA A 322 4.07 -0.32 -10.32
C ALA A 322 4.37 0.23 -8.93
N ALA A 323 4.07 -0.55 -7.90
CA ALA A 323 4.39 -0.24 -6.52
C ALA A 323 5.69 -0.90 -6.10
N ILE A 324 6.52 -0.17 -5.35
CA ILE A 324 7.79 -0.63 -4.79
C ILE A 324 7.74 -0.43 -3.30
N PHE A 325 7.98 -1.50 -2.56
CA PHE A 325 8.02 -1.51 -1.12
C PHE A 325 9.47 -1.48 -0.64
N PRO A 326 10.00 -0.31 -0.22
CA PRO A 326 11.38 -0.21 0.25
C PRO A 326 11.59 -1.02 1.52
N GLY A 327 12.76 -1.66 1.63
CA GLY A 327 13.14 -2.45 2.82
C GLY A 327 12.68 -3.90 2.82
N ARG A 328 11.85 -4.33 1.87
CA ARG A 328 11.57 -5.76 1.65
C ARG A 328 12.69 -6.39 0.82
N SER A 329 12.99 -7.66 1.13
CA SER A 329 14.01 -8.42 0.40
C SER A 329 13.67 -8.45 -1.10
N ASN A 330 14.57 -7.97 -1.94
CA ASN A 330 14.45 -7.86 -3.39
C ASN A 330 13.64 -6.67 -3.93
N GLU A 331 13.45 -5.58 -3.18
CA GLU A 331 12.63 -4.45 -3.63
C GLU A 331 11.38 -4.96 -4.33
N GLU A 332 10.48 -5.58 -3.55
CA GLU A 332 9.30 -6.23 -4.09
C GLU A 332 8.52 -5.26 -4.98
N ARG A 333 8.46 -5.58 -6.27
CA ARG A 333 7.71 -4.80 -7.26
C ARG A 333 6.37 -5.46 -7.51
N LEU A 334 5.30 -4.76 -7.15
CA LEU A 334 3.95 -5.11 -7.51
C LEU A 334 3.58 -4.34 -8.79
N GLY A 335 3.47 -5.04 -9.91
CA GLY A 335 3.03 -4.47 -11.19
C GLY A 335 1.53 -4.58 -11.39
N GLU A 336 1.07 -4.14 -12.57
CA GLU A 336 -0.32 -4.29 -13.04
C GLU A 336 -1.39 -3.59 -12.18
N LEU A 337 -0.97 -2.59 -11.40
CA LEU A 337 -1.92 -1.76 -10.66
C LEU A 337 -2.70 -0.86 -11.60
N GLN A 338 -3.94 -0.52 -11.23
CA GLN A 338 -4.78 0.40 -11.99
C GLN A 338 -5.17 1.60 -11.15
N ILE A 339 -5.11 2.79 -11.74
CA ILE A 339 -5.60 4.01 -11.12
C ILE A 339 -7.13 3.94 -11.16
N GLN A 340 -7.74 3.75 -9.98
CA GLN A 340 -9.20 3.72 -9.86
C GLN A 340 -9.82 5.10 -9.83
N ARG A 341 -9.18 6.01 -9.11
CA ARG A 341 -9.72 7.33 -8.84
C ARG A 341 -8.59 8.33 -8.62
N ILE A 342 -8.73 9.50 -9.22
CA ILE A 342 -7.94 10.69 -8.93
C ILE A 342 -8.80 11.60 -8.05
N GLY A 343 -8.22 12.18 -7.02
CA GLY A 343 -8.89 13.11 -6.11
C GLY A 343 -9.48 14.31 -6.86
N LEU A 344 -10.60 14.83 -6.35
CA LEU A 344 -11.26 16.00 -6.92
C LEU A 344 -10.73 17.30 -6.34
N GLU A 345 -10.04 17.24 -5.22
CA GLU A 345 -9.53 18.39 -4.47
C GLU A 345 -8.04 18.22 -4.17
N VAL A 346 -7.34 19.32 -4.20
CA VAL A 346 -5.95 19.43 -3.78
C VAL A 346 -5.93 20.00 -2.38
N ASP A 347 -5.25 19.33 -1.45
CA ASP A 347 -5.08 19.85 -0.10
C ASP A 347 -4.34 21.20 -0.13
N PRO A 348 -4.94 22.28 0.40
CA PRO A 348 -4.37 23.62 0.28
C PRO A 348 -3.09 23.81 1.10
N VAL A 349 -2.85 22.98 2.12
CA VAL A 349 -1.69 23.05 3.01
C VAL A 349 -0.52 22.25 2.44
N THR A 350 -0.77 20.99 2.10
CA THR A 350 0.25 20.07 1.60
C THR A 350 0.45 20.15 0.09
N ARG A 351 -0.53 20.71 -0.64
CA ARG A 351 -0.63 20.75 -2.11
C ARG A 351 -0.67 19.36 -2.76
N ILE A 352 -1.06 18.36 -2.00
CA ILE A 352 -1.17 16.98 -2.46
C ILE A 352 -2.50 16.80 -3.18
N LEU A 353 -2.44 16.19 -4.36
CA LEU A 353 -3.56 15.61 -5.08
C LEU A 353 -3.55 14.10 -4.83
N PRO A 354 -4.44 13.56 -4.00
CA PRO A 354 -4.47 12.14 -3.75
C PRO A 354 -5.02 11.38 -4.97
N PHE A 355 -4.50 10.19 -5.23
CA PHE A 355 -5.08 9.25 -6.18
C PHE A 355 -4.98 7.84 -5.61
N TYR A 356 -5.86 6.95 -6.05
CA TYR A 356 -6.08 5.67 -5.40
C TYR A 356 -5.97 4.51 -6.39
N LEU A 357 -5.27 3.46 -5.95
CA LEU A 357 -5.15 2.19 -6.66
C LEU A 357 -5.63 1.06 -5.75
N GLU A 358 -6.21 0.00 -6.33
CA GLU A 358 -6.57 -1.20 -5.56
C GLU A 358 -5.33 -2.00 -5.18
N LEU A 359 -5.34 -2.48 -3.93
CA LEU A 359 -4.32 -3.38 -3.41
C LEU A 359 -5.00 -4.59 -2.78
N ALA A 360 -4.99 -5.71 -3.48
CA ALA A 360 -5.38 -6.99 -2.90
C ALA A 360 -4.33 -7.42 -1.86
N ASN A 361 -4.80 -7.76 -0.66
CA ASN A 361 -3.92 -8.12 0.44
C ASN A 361 -4.01 -9.62 0.76
N PRO A 362 -3.08 -10.44 0.28
CA PRO A 362 -3.11 -11.88 0.55
C PRO A 362 -2.74 -12.17 2.01
N ARG A 363 -3.38 -13.20 2.56
CA ARG A 363 -3.02 -13.76 3.87
C ARG A 363 -1.68 -14.49 3.76
N VAL A 364 -0.77 -14.21 4.69
CA VAL A 364 0.54 -14.86 4.79
C VAL A 364 0.49 -16.02 5.78
N ARG A 365 -0.31 -15.84 6.83
CA ARG A 365 -0.49 -16.84 7.89
C ARG A 365 -1.93 -16.85 8.35
N ASP A 366 -2.49 -18.04 8.60
CA ASP A 366 -3.85 -18.22 9.12
C ASP A 366 -3.84 -19.48 9.99
N GLU A 367 -3.71 -19.30 11.30
CA GLU A 367 -3.53 -20.41 12.26
C GLU A 367 -4.28 -20.16 13.55
N LEU A 368 -4.59 -21.25 14.25
CA LEU A 368 -5.10 -21.19 15.63
C LEU A 368 -3.92 -21.21 16.60
N ASN A 369 -3.93 -20.28 17.55
CA ASN A 369 -2.97 -20.28 18.63
C ASN A 369 -3.28 -21.39 19.66
N SER A 370 -2.42 -21.58 20.66
CA SER A 370 -2.58 -22.56 21.73
C SER A 370 -3.85 -22.35 22.58
N ALA A 371 -4.44 -21.17 22.57
CA ALA A 371 -5.68 -20.83 23.25
C ALA A 371 -6.93 -21.04 22.38
N GLY A 372 -6.78 -21.53 21.14
CA GLY A 372 -7.87 -21.75 20.19
C GLY A 372 -8.34 -20.49 19.46
N GLN A 373 -7.59 -19.38 19.56
CA GLN A 373 -7.91 -18.13 18.89
C GLN A 373 -7.29 -18.13 17.49
N ARG A 374 -8.02 -17.62 16.51
CA ARG A 374 -7.55 -17.49 15.12
C ARG A 374 -6.70 -16.25 14.97
N ILE A 375 -5.44 -16.44 14.56
CA ILE A 375 -4.49 -15.37 14.25
C ILE A 375 -4.24 -15.37 12.75
N VAL A 376 -4.43 -14.22 12.13
CA VAL A 376 -4.23 -14.03 10.70
C VAL A 376 -3.21 -12.91 10.49
N GLU A 377 -2.19 -13.18 9.67
CA GLU A 377 -1.18 -12.20 9.26
C GLU A 377 -1.38 -11.89 7.77
N TRP A 378 -1.31 -10.62 7.45
CA TRP A 378 -1.49 -10.09 6.11
C TRP A 378 -0.18 -9.60 5.53
N LYS A 379 -0.07 -9.66 4.21
CA LYS A 379 1.16 -9.28 3.51
C LYS A 379 1.44 -7.79 3.60
N TYR A 380 0.43 -6.94 3.48
CA TYR A 380 0.56 -5.50 3.51
C TYR A 380 -0.14 -4.94 4.75
N LEU A 381 0.49 -3.92 5.36
CA LEU A 381 -0.03 -3.28 6.54
C LEU A 381 -0.51 -1.86 6.23
N GLN A 382 -1.61 -1.46 6.84
CA GLN A 382 -2.06 -0.07 6.77
C GLN A 382 -0.99 0.87 7.31
N GLY A 383 -0.78 2.01 6.65
CA GLY A 383 0.27 2.97 6.99
C GLY A 383 1.65 2.62 6.43
N GLU A 384 1.81 1.47 5.76
CA GLU A 384 3.05 1.11 5.09
C GLU A 384 3.33 2.07 3.93
N ARG A 385 4.55 2.62 3.90
CA ARG A 385 4.97 3.57 2.87
C ARG A 385 5.61 2.85 1.70
N LEU A 386 5.34 3.34 0.51
CA LEU A 386 5.84 2.78 -0.74
C LEU A 386 6.06 3.87 -1.79
N GLU A 387 6.68 3.50 -2.88
CA GLU A 387 6.85 4.34 -4.05
C GLU A 387 6.04 3.79 -5.22
N LEU A 388 5.30 4.65 -5.89
CA LEU A 388 4.59 4.33 -7.13
C LEU A 388 5.40 4.85 -8.32
N LEU A 389 5.72 3.96 -9.24
CA LEU A 389 6.23 4.29 -10.57
C LEU A 389 5.05 4.46 -11.51
N VAL A 390 4.67 5.70 -11.76
CA VAL A 390 3.55 6.02 -12.66
C VAL A 390 4.11 6.28 -14.05
N PRO A 391 3.70 5.51 -15.09
CA PRO A 391 4.14 5.75 -16.46
C PRO A 391 3.73 7.14 -16.96
N ALA A 392 4.70 7.88 -17.49
CA ALA A 392 4.52 9.22 -18.05
C ALA A 392 4.60 9.24 -19.57
N GLU A 393 5.50 8.45 -20.14
CA GLU A 393 5.73 8.36 -21.57
C GLU A 393 5.93 6.89 -21.96
N LYS A 394 5.44 6.53 -23.13
CA LYS A 394 5.62 5.20 -23.72
C LYS A 394 6.58 5.28 -24.91
N TRP A 395 7.73 4.63 -24.79
CA TRP A 395 8.72 4.51 -25.86
C TRP A 395 8.67 3.08 -26.39
N THR A 396 8.31 2.93 -27.64
CA THR A 396 8.25 1.62 -28.30
C THR A 396 9.59 1.30 -28.95
N ASP A 397 9.88 0.00 -29.09
CA ASP A 397 11.00 -0.51 -29.87
C ASP A 397 12.37 -0.04 -29.33
N GLN A 398 12.55 -0.03 -28.00
CA GLN A 398 13.76 0.44 -27.33
C GLN A 398 14.65 -0.73 -26.86
N ILE A 399 15.96 -0.51 -26.85
CA ILE A 399 16.93 -1.38 -26.18
C ILE A 399 16.98 -0.96 -24.71
N VAL A 400 16.53 -1.81 -23.81
CA VAL A 400 16.49 -1.54 -22.37
C VAL A 400 17.39 -2.55 -21.65
N LEU A 401 18.34 -2.04 -20.87
CA LEU A 401 19.25 -2.85 -20.06
C LEU A 401 19.10 -2.48 -18.57
N PRO A 402 19.28 -3.44 -17.64
CA PRO A 402 19.40 -3.13 -16.23
C PRO A 402 20.55 -2.13 -15.97
N ALA A 403 20.39 -1.22 -15.02
CA ALA A 403 21.44 -0.25 -14.67
C ALA A 403 22.79 -0.94 -14.29
N ALA A 404 22.74 -2.12 -13.70
CA ALA A 404 23.93 -2.92 -13.37
C ALA A 404 24.70 -3.46 -14.59
N ALA A 405 24.09 -3.46 -15.78
CA ALA A 405 24.69 -3.89 -17.04
C ALA A 405 25.47 -2.77 -17.73
N VAL A 406 25.31 -1.53 -17.27
CA VAL A 406 25.90 -0.34 -17.88
C VAL A 406 26.79 0.35 -16.86
N VAL A 407 27.99 0.78 -17.28
CA VAL A 407 28.92 1.48 -16.41
C VAL A 407 29.43 2.74 -17.09
N ARG A 408 29.69 3.77 -16.31
CA ARG A 408 30.25 5.03 -16.81
C ARG A 408 31.78 5.05 -16.65
N ASP A 409 32.47 5.35 -17.73
CA ASP A 409 33.92 5.55 -17.74
C ASP A 409 34.24 6.96 -18.27
N GLY A 410 34.53 7.88 -17.38
CA GLY A 410 34.68 9.30 -17.72
C GLY A 410 33.36 9.87 -18.28
N THR A 411 33.38 10.21 -19.57
CA THR A 411 32.20 10.75 -20.29
C THR A 411 31.42 9.71 -21.05
N GLU A 412 31.96 8.49 -21.18
CA GLU A 412 31.35 7.42 -21.98
C GLU A 412 30.54 6.47 -21.12
N TRP A 413 29.45 5.94 -21.69
CA TRP A 413 28.70 4.83 -21.14
C TRP A 413 29.12 3.54 -21.85
N LEU A 414 29.36 2.48 -21.08
CA LEU A 414 29.93 1.24 -21.57
C LEU A 414 29.05 0.05 -21.20
N VAL A 415 28.94 -0.88 -22.13
CA VAL A 415 28.35 -2.19 -21.97
C VAL A 415 29.37 -3.24 -22.37
N PHE A 416 29.34 -4.40 -21.73
CA PHE A 416 30.23 -5.52 -22.07
C PHE A 416 29.48 -6.58 -22.86
N ARG A 417 29.75 -6.64 -24.18
CA ARG A 417 29.18 -7.61 -25.10
C ARG A 417 29.99 -8.87 -25.09
N ARG A 418 29.32 -10.02 -24.98
CA ARG A 418 29.95 -11.32 -25.00
C ARG A 418 30.32 -11.75 -26.44
N ASN A 419 31.58 -12.07 -26.68
CA ASN A 419 32.07 -12.67 -27.91
C ASN A 419 32.79 -13.97 -27.57
N GLY A 420 32.09 -15.09 -27.62
CA GLY A 420 32.63 -16.39 -27.18
C GLY A 420 33.00 -16.41 -25.69
N ARG A 421 34.30 -16.41 -25.37
CA ARG A 421 34.83 -16.34 -24.00
C ARG A 421 35.24 -14.93 -23.57
N LEU A 422 35.30 -14.02 -24.54
CA LEU A 422 35.73 -12.65 -24.31
C LEU A 422 34.50 -11.75 -24.04
N PHE A 423 34.72 -10.71 -23.27
CA PHE A 423 33.81 -9.60 -23.12
C PHE A 423 34.41 -8.37 -23.76
N GLU A 424 33.75 -7.88 -24.79
CA GLU A 424 34.13 -6.72 -25.57
C GLU A 424 33.50 -5.47 -24.97
N ARG A 425 34.30 -4.45 -24.74
CA ARG A 425 33.86 -3.11 -24.34
C ARG A 425 33.17 -2.44 -25.52
N VAL A 426 31.89 -2.07 -25.34
CA VAL A 426 31.10 -1.35 -26.34
C VAL A 426 30.66 -0.03 -25.74
N ALA A 427 31.04 1.09 -26.36
CA ALA A 427 30.52 2.40 -26.02
C ALA A 427 29.10 2.55 -26.56
N VAL A 428 28.20 3.07 -25.71
CA VAL A 428 26.78 3.21 -26.04
C VAL A 428 26.27 4.62 -25.74
N HIS A 429 25.28 5.05 -26.52
CA HIS A 429 24.59 6.30 -26.24
C HIS A 429 23.33 6.04 -25.40
N VAL A 430 23.25 6.68 -24.24
CA VAL A 430 22.15 6.55 -23.30
C VAL A 430 21.13 7.64 -23.55
N LEU A 431 19.89 7.25 -23.85
CA LEU A 431 18.74 8.13 -23.99
C LEU A 431 18.11 8.46 -22.64
N HIS A 432 18.04 7.48 -21.75
CA HIS A 432 17.51 7.60 -20.40
C HIS A 432 18.21 6.62 -19.47
N ALA A 433 18.46 7.04 -18.24
CA ALA A 433 18.98 6.18 -17.19
C ALA A 433 18.33 6.53 -15.87
N ASP A 434 17.87 5.52 -15.17
CA ASP A 434 17.42 5.60 -13.78
C ASP A 434 18.16 4.56 -12.92
N ASN A 435 17.74 4.37 -11.68
CA ASN A 435 18.38 3.44 -10.74
C ASN A 435 18.25 1.97 -11.16
N ARG A 436 17.42 1.64 -12.15
CA ARG A 436 17.06 0.28 -12.54
C ARG A 436 17.35 -0.03 -13.98
N ASP A 437 16.89 0.86 -14.87
CA ASP A 437 16.88 0.63 -16.29
C ASP A 437 17.65 1.74 -17.02
N VAL A 438 18.35 1.35 -18.06
CA VAL A 438 19.04 2.25 -18.98
C VAL A 438 18.53 2.00 -20.38
N VAL A 439 18.00 3.03 -21.01
CA VAL A 439 17.55 2.98 -22.41
C VAL A 439 18.67 3.43 -23.31
N ILE A 440 19.04 2.59 -24.26
CA ILE A 440 20.15 2.80 -25.18
C ILE A 440 19.61 3.19 -26.55
N ALA A 441 20.27 4.15 -27.20
CA ALA A 441 19.97 4.54 -28.55
C ALA A 441 20.24 3.40 -29.55
N ASP A 442 19.36 3.27 -30.53
CA ASP A 442 19.55 2.31 -31.63
C ASP A 442 20.40 2.96 -32.74
N ASP A 443 21.68 3.14 -32.43
CA ASP A 443 22.69 3.76 -33.30
C ASP A 443 23.62 2.74 -33.98
N GLY A 444 23.34 1.44 -33.82
CA GLY A 444 24.12 0.36 -34.39
C GLY A 444 25.29 -0.10 -33.52
N CYS A 445 25.46 0.41 -32.27
CA CYS A 445 26.46 -0.09 -31.35
C CYS A 445 26.10 -1.48 -30.77
N LEU A 446 24.81 -1.74 -30.57
CA LEU A 446 24.25 -3.00 -30.10
C LEU A 446 23.11 -3.45 -31.04
N PHE A 447 23.02 -4.75 -31.27
CA PHE A 447 22.01 -5.34 -32.13
C PHE A 447 21.12 -6.32 -31.37
N PRO A 448 19.85 -6.46 -31.75
CA PRO A 448 19.02 -7.55 -31.26
C PRO A 448 19.68 -8.91 -31.50
N GLY A 449 19.78 -9.72 -30.44
CA GLY A 449 20.48 -11.00 -30.46
C GLY A 449 21.90 -10.95 -29.86
N ASP A 450 22.50 -9.78 -29.70
CA ASP A 450 23.75 -9.63 -28.94
C ASP A 450 23.53 -10.09 -27.49
N VAL A 451 24.55 -10.71 -26.92
CA VAL A 451 24.54 -11.13 -25.51
C VAL A 451 25.44 -10.20 -24.70
N VAL A 452 24.92 -9.59 -23.67
CA VAL A 452 25.65 -8.66 -22.81
C VAL A 452 25.67 -9.14 -21.35
N ALA A 453 26.65 -8.67 -20.59
CA ALA A 453 26.69 -8.86 -19.14
C ALA A 453 25.57 -8.05 -18.48
N GLY A 454 24.52 -8.70 -17.98
CA GLY A 454 23.35 -8.06 -17.36
C GLY A 454 23.61 -7.47 -15.98
N ARG A 455 24.76 -7.76 -15.40
CA ARG A 455 25.27 -7.23 -14.12
C ARG A 455 26.79 -7.19 -14.14
N SER A 456 27.38 -6.60 -13.12
CA SER A 456 28.83 -6.60 -12.91
C SER A 456 29.65 -5.82 -13.95
N ALA A 457 29.01 -4.90 -14.70
CA ALA A 457 29.73 -4.07 -15.69
C ALA A 457 30.88 -3.27 -15.05
N ALA A 458 30.69 -2.76 -13.83
CA ALA A 458 31.74 -2.04 -13.10
C ALA A 458 32.95 -2.93 -12.75
N GLN A 459 32.71 -4.18 -12.37
CA GLN A 459 33.78 -5.14 -12.08
C GLN A 459 34.51 -5.54 -13.36
N LEU A 460 33.80 -5.70 -14.48
CA LEU A 460 34.41 -5.95 -15.79
C LEU A 460 35.29 -4.76 -16.23
N LEU A 461 34.86 -3.55 -16.00
CA LEU A 461 35.69 -2.36 -16.27
C LEU A 461 36.94 -2.34 -15.39
N MET A 462 36.83 -2.70 -14.12
CA MET A 462 38.01 -2.80 -13.24
C MET A 462 38.97 -3.90 -13.69
N ALA A 463 38.47 -5.07 -14.13
CA ALA A 463 39.28 -6.14 -14.67
C ALA A 463 40.02 -5.72 -15.95
N LEU A 464 39.33 -4.99 -16.84
CA LEU A 464 39.94 -4.44 -18.06
C LEU A 464 41.09 -3.48 -17.73
N ARG A 465 40.89 -2.56 -16.80
CA ARG A 465 41.90 -1.60 -16.34
C ARG A 465 43.10 -2.32 -15.67
N GLY A 466 42.83 -3.41 -14.93
CA GLY A 466 43.88 -4.21 -14.31
C GLY A 466 44.76 -4.96 -15.33
N GLN A 467 44.22 -5.34 -16.49
CA GLN A 467 44.96 -5.94 -17.59
C GLN A 467 45.80 -4.91 -18.37
N THR A 468 45.41 -3.65 -18.39
CA THR A 468 46.11 -2.54 -19.07
C THR A 468 47.11 -1.83 -18.18
N ALA A 469 47.16 -2.11 -16.87
CA ALA A 469 48.15 -1.51 -15.98
C ALA A 469 49.54 -2.06 -16.32
N PRO A 470 50.57 -1.22 -16.56
CA PRO A 470 51.92 -1.69 -16.80
C PRO A 470 52.41 -2.49 -15.60
N VAL A 471 52.84 -3.70 -15.83
CA VAL A 471 53.53 -4.53 -14.80
C VAL A 471 54.77 -3.78 -14.39
N ASP A 472 54.81 -3.25 -13.17
CA ASP A 472 56.00 -2.61 -12.61
C ASP A 472 57.12 -3.68 -12.50
N PRO A 473 58.22 -3.56 -13.31
CA PRO A 473 59.25 -4.60 -13.33
C PRO A 473 60.10 -4.68 -12.03
N HIS A 474 59.79 -3.84 -11.03
CA HIS A 474 60.57 -3.73 -9.79
C HIS A 474 59.89 -4.33 -8.54
N ALA A 475 58.76 -5.02 -8.66
CA ALA A 475 58.06 -5.63 -7.52
C ALA A 475 58.64 -7.02 -7.07
N GLY A 476 59.89 -7.35 -7.40
CA GLY A 476 60.46 -8.67 -7.18
C GLY A 476 61.81 -8.71 -6.47
N HIS A 477 62.14 -7.74 -5.61
CA HIS A 477 63.32 -7.88 -4.74
C HIS A 477 63.01 -7.43 -3.31
N THR A 478 62.55 -8.35 -2.50
CA THR A 478 62.69 -8.24 -1.04
C THR A 478 63.78 -9.22 -0.62
N HIS A 479 64.86 -8.65 -0.10
CA HIS A 479 65.93 -9.34 0.63
C HIS A 479 65.43 -9.77 2.01
#